data_7a15495924356f9a4560044cc6247954
#
_entry.id   7a15495924356f9a4560044cc6247954
#
_cell.length_a   1.000
_cell.length_b   1.000
_cell.length_c   1.000
_cell.angle_alpha   90.00
_cell.angle_beta   90.00
_cell.angle_gamma   90.00
#
_symmetry.space_group_name_H-M   'P 1'
#
loop_
_entity.id
_entity.type
_entity.pdbx_description
1 polymer ?
#
loop_
_entity_poly.entity_id
_entity_poly.type
_entity_poly.pdbx_seq_one_letter_code
_entity_poly.pdbx_strand_id
1 'polypeptide(L)'
;MAGELLGEQETHAEITKDELFSEETFSRILEQPDEYIRTKLLNECKERAKELKCYRQFNDMFHAYKRSLNAIDRIGQGTGVSHFPPGKPIIKTGHWIANTNGVFMVKVLPNGEDIEEFASSMPILPTATLVNADTGIAKVELSFYDKHWKSAIFDKSVISSNSSIIRTSDYGTDANSANAGLLVKYLADCLKLNGDTIPQRTSISHMGWHNGEFIPYTDGIIFDGEQDYKPIFDAVCTKGSYEEWKTYVRELRKNIYLRLQMGASFASPLLSRIGALPFVLHLWGGTEAGKSVGLMVAMSIWGNPAFGKMTRTMNMTVNSTMTTAAMLRDIPFAGDELQIIKEQGGNYDRLIMSVCEGVDRGRMKFDKVNEMKTWNCAFLFTGEEPVTRSSSGGGAKNRVIEIECKGKVINNGRETAEFVRNNYGHAGRDYITYINNNAAELEHLYGCFIKTLEGIDCTDKQRLSMAAIMLGDAIGSSLFFPGEQPLSAADVQPFLKTKAEVDIAARAFEYIKDVVAINDNRFSSNSSGDMFGEVWGRIDSVVYGKEPDIKEERKVYFNKTKLVEILREAGYEFDAVKAKWAENGSLSRNTQGKLFHATKCHGIKGSYVLLNM
;
A
#
# COMPACT_ATOMS: atom_id res chain seq x y z
N MET A 1 -82.51 -15.76 -4.75
CA MET A 1 -83.20 -16.90 -4.18
C MET A 1 -82.48 -17.22 -2.87
N ALA A 2 -83.18 -16.84 -1.82
CA ALA A 2 -82.83 -17.21 -0.46
C ALA A 2 -83.43 -18.62 -0.23
N GLY A 3 -82.74 -19.44 0.49
CA GLY A 3 -83.35 -20.69 0.89
C GLY A 3 -82.29 -21.71 1.26
N GLU A 4 -82.38 -22.08 2.50
CA GLU A 4 -81.87 -23.30 3.11
C GLU A 4 -80.41 -23.31 3.61
N LEU A 5 -80.27 -22.80 4.78
CA LEU A 5 -79.31 -23.21 5.80
C LEU A 5 -80.01 -23.22 7.18
N LEU A 6 -80.78 -24.22 7.42
CA LEU A 6 -81.27 -24.58 8.74
C LEU A 6 -81.18 -26.10 8.82
N GLY A 7 -80.46 -26.55 9.77
CA GLY A 7 -80.50 -27.93 10.21
C GLY A 7 -79.15 -28.55 10.37
N GLU A 8 -78.61 -28.46 11.53
CA GLU A 8 -78.54 -29.61 12.44
C GLU A 8 -77.95 -29.11 13.76
N GLN A 9 -78.79 -29.09 14.76
CA GLN A 9 -78.34 -29.03 16.14
C GLN A 9 -77.66 -30.37 16.45
N GLU A 10 -76.31 -30.36 16.25
CA GLU A 10 -75.50 -31.36 16.94
C GLU A 10 -75.58 -31.02 18.45
N THR A 11 -76.24 -31.89 19.19
CA THR A 11 -76.22 -31.96 20.67
C THR A 11 -74.75 -32.00 21.07
N HIS A 12 -74.26 -30.92 21.70
CA HIS A 12 -72.91 -30.87 22.30
C HIS A 12 -72.84 -31.99 23.34
N ALA A 13 -72.36 -33.16 22.98
CA ALA A 13 -71.92 -34.17 23.93
C ALA A 13 -70.88 -33.50 24.82
N GLU A 14 -71.14 -33.43 26.13
CA GLU A 14 -70.19 -32.83 27.08
C GLU A 14 -68.86 -33.58 27.00
N ILE A 15 -67.76 -32.90 26.51
CA ILE A 15 -66.42 -33.46 26.42
C ILE A 15 -66.02 -34.03 27.79
N THR A 16 -65.78 -35.32 27.85
CA THR A 16 -65.36 -36.02 29.08
C THR A 16 -63.88 -35.63 29.42
N LYS A 17 -63.49 -35.96 30.64
CA LYS A 17 -62.14 -35.68 31.10
C LYS A 17 -61.09 -36.40 30.26
N ASP A 18 -61.34 -37.64 29.85
CA ASP A 18 -60.40 -38.43 29.04
C ASP A 18 -60.31 -37.90 27.60
N GLU A 19 -61.41 -37.49 27.00
CA GLU A 19 -61.43 -36.83 25.69
C GLU A 19 -60.70 -35.48 25.69
N LEU A 20 -60.82 -34.72 26.79
CA LEU A 20 -60.13 -33.43 26.94
C LEU A 20 -58.61 -33.55 26.96
N PHE A 21 -58.07 -34.69 27.39
CA PHE A 21 -56.65 -35.01 27.42
C PHE A 21 -56.19 -35.86 26.23
N SER A 22 -57.08 -36.12 25.27
CA SER A 22 -56.72 -36.92 24.09
C SER A 22 -55.84 -36.17 23.12
N GLU A 23 -55.00 -36.89 22.42
CA GLU A 23 -54.16 -36.38 21.34
C GLU A 23 -55.02 -35.77 20.23
N GLU A 24 -56.17 -36.37 19.90
CA GLU A 24 -57.13 -35.87 18.91
C GLU A 24 -57.64 -34.46 19.25
N THR A 25 -57.96 -34.19 20.52
CA THR A 25 -58.43 -32.88 20.97
C THR A 25 -57.32 -31.83 20.83
N PHE A 26 -56.09 -32.16 21.18
CA PHE A 26 -54.95 -31.24 21.05
C PHE A 26 -54.56 -30.98 19.59
N SER A 27 -54.57 -32.01 18.75
CA SER A 27 -54.36 -31.93 17.30
C SER A 27 -55.41 -31.04 16.64
N ARG A 28 -56.70 -31.29 16.91
CA ARG A 28 -57.80 -30.51 16.35
C ARG A 28 -57.68 -29.01 16.65
N ILE A 29 -57.19 -28.65 17.84
CA ILE A 29 -56.97 -27.24 18.21
C ILE A 29 -55.76 -26.67 17.42
N LEU A 30 -54.66 -27.39 17.33
CA LEU A 30 -53.43 -26.88 16.77
C LEU A 30 -53.39 -26.88 15.23
N GLU A 31 -54.14 -27.79 14.57
CA GLU A 31 -54.21 -27.89 13.09
C GLU A 31 -55.21 -26.89 12.47
N GLN A 32 -55.96 -26.12 13.28
CA GLN A 32 -56.83 -25.08 12.74
C GLN A 32 -55.99 -23.95 12.09
N PRO A 33 -56.19 -23.71 10.78
CA PRO A 33 -55.46 -22.64 10.10
C PRO A 33 -55.91 -21.23 10.50
N ASP A 34 -57.19 -21.09 10.92
CA ASP A 34 -57.74 -19.80 11.35
C ASP A 34 -57.46 -19.57 12.84
N GLU A 35 -56.75 -18.49 13.13
CA GLU A 35 -56.32 -18.13 14.49
C GLU A 35 -57.49 -17.83 15.44
N TYR A 36 -58.57 -17.23 14.91
CA TYR A 36 -59.78 -16.94 15.71
C TYR A 36 -60.49 -18.22 16.12
N ILE A 37 -60.68 -19.16 15.17
CA ILE A 37 -61.33 -20.46 15.43
C ILE A 37 -60.46 -21.28 16.40
N ARG A 38 -59.14 -21.28 16.21
CA ARG A 38 -58.18 -21.94 17.10
C ARG A 38 -58.28 -21.43 18.54
N THR A 39 -58.31 -20.11 18.70
CA THR A 39 -58.39 -19.45 20.00
C THR A 39 -59.74 -19.75 20.67
N LYS A 40 -60.82 -19.79 19.88
CA LYS A 40 -62.14 -20.12 20.38
C LYS A 40 -62.19 -21.56 20.90
N LEU A 41 -61.76 -22.54 20.14
CA LEU A 41 -61.68 -23.95 20.53
C LEU A 41 -60.85 -24.17 21.80
N LEU A 42 -59.67 -23.51 21.86
CA LEU A 42 -58.79 -23.58 23.02
C LEU A 42 -59.50 -23.02 24.29
N ASN A 43 -60.23 -21.91 24.17
CA ASN A 43 -60.95 -21.31 25.28
C ASN A 43 -62.09 -22.18 25.72
N GLU A 44 -62.85 -22.81 24.82
CA GLU A 44 -63.89 -23.77 25.13
C GLU A 44 -63.35 -24.97 25.93
N CYS A 45 -62.19 -25.54 25.47
CA CYS A 45 -61.56 -26.63 26.23
C CYS A 45 -61.01 -26.15 27.59
N LYS A 46 -60.53 -24.94 27.72
CA LYS A 46 -60.07 -24.35 28.99
C LYS A 46 -61.20 -24.13 29.97
N GLU A 47 -62.38 -23.66 29.53
CA GLU A 47 -63.56 -23.51 30.37
C GLU A 47 -64.04 -24.88 30.84
N ARG A 48 -64.12 -25.87 29.95
CA ARG A 48 -64.49 -27.25 30.32
C ARG A 48 -63.48 -27.86 31.32
N ALA A 49 -62.17 -27.58 31.17
CA ALA A 49 -61.16 -28.00 32.14
C ALA A 49 -61.31 -27.35 33.51
N LYS A 50 -61.83 -26.11 33.59
CA LYS A 50 -62.19 -25.45 34.85
C LYS A 50 -63.39 -26.14 35.53
N GLU A 51 -64.44 -26.44 34.79
CA GLU A 51 -65.60 -27.16 35.28
C GLU A 51 -65.26 -28.53 35.88
N LEU A 52 -64.36 -29.25 35.17
CA LEU A 52 -63.84 -30.57 35.59
C LEU A 52 -62.75 -30.50 36.67
N LYS A 53 -62.44 -29.31 37.17
CA LYS A 53 -61.37 -29.03 38.17
C LYS A 53 -59.99 -29.55 37.77
N CYS A 54 -59.66 -29.61 36.45
CA CYS A 54 -58.43 -30.11 35.93
C CYS A 54 -57.66 -29.08 35.02
N TYR A 55 -58.02 -27.80 35.12
CA TYR A 55 -57.46 -26.72 34.29
C TYR A 55 -55.95 -26.69 34.25
N ARG A 56 -55.29 -26.80 35.41
CA ARG A 56 -53.85 -26.80 35.49
C ARG A 56 -53.22 -27.98 34.72
N GLN A 57 -53.80 -29.16 34.94
CA GLN A 57 -53.32 -30.38 34.28
C GLN A 57 -53.57 -30.33 32.78
N PHE A 58 -54.71 -29.80 32.31
CA PHE A 58 -54.97 -29.59 30.87
C PHE A 58 -53.95 -28.65 30.25
N ASN A 59 -53.69 -27.53 30.89
CA ASN A 59 -52.71 -26.54 30.35
C ASN A 59 -51.31 -27.12 30.28
N ASP A 60 -50.87 -27.85 31.31
CA ASP A 60 -49.55 -28.48 31.33
C ASP A 60 -49.44 -29.54 30.23
N MET A 61 -50.43 -30.36 30.00
CA MET A 61 -50.45 -31.39 28.94
C MET A 61 -50.60 -30.80 27.56
N PHE A 62 -51.46 -29.80 27.35
CA PHE A 62 -51.58 -29.10 26.09
C PHE A 62 -50.23 -28.43 25.67
N HIS A 63 -49.59 -27.78 26.63
CA HIS A 63 -48.26 -27.21 26.37
C HIS A 63 -47.17 -28.29 26.16
N ALA A 64 -47.28 -29.44 26.81
CA ALA A 64 -46.37 -30.56 26.56
C ALA A 64 -46.58 -31.15 25.17
N TYR A 65 -47.84 -31.33 24.74
CA TYR A 65 -48.15 -31.79 23.39
C TYR A 65 -47.70 -30.80 22.29
N LYS A 66 -48.01 -29.52 22.50
CA LYS A 66 -47.51 -28.46 21.60
C LYS A 66 -45.96 -28.48 21.47
N ARG A 67 -45.27 -28.70 22.61
CA ARG A 67 -43.81 -28.85 22.61
C ARG A 67 -43.33 -30.09 21.86
N SER A 68 -44.04 -31.23 21.94
CA SER A 68 -43.70 -32.45 21.24
C SER A 68 -43.84 -32.30 19.71
N LEU A 69 -44.96 -31.70 19.25
CA LEU A 69 -45.17 -31.40 17.83
C LEU A 69 -44.07 -30.44 17.29
N ASN A 70 -43.81 -29.37 18.00
CA ASN A 70 -42.76 -28.45 17.65
C ASN A 70 -41.35 -29.10 17.69
N ALA A 71 -41.16 -30.13 18.53
CA ALA A 71 -39.91 -30.91 18.54
C ALA A 71 -39.82 -31.85 17.32
N ILE A 72 -40.95 -32.40 16.85
CA ILE A 72 -41.01 -33.26 15.65
C ILE A 72 -40.77 -32.39 14.39
N ASP A 73 -41.41 -31.22 14.28
CA ASP A 73 -41.16 -30.26 13.20
C ASP A 73 -39.71 -29.74 13.24
N ARG A 74 -39.13 -29.59 14.42
CA ARG A 74 -37.70 -29.21 14.60
C ARG A 74 -36.73 -30.28 14.12
N ILE A 75 -37.05 -31.57 14.28
CA ILE A 75 -36.28 -32.69 13.76
C ILE A 75 -36.31 -32.68 12.22
N GLY A 76 -37.39 -32.17 11.59
CA GLY A 76 -37.52 -32.01 10.16
C GLY A 76 -36.89 -30.76 9.58
N GLN A 77 -36.76 -29.66 10.36
CA GLN A 77 -36.21 -28.37 9.92
C GLN A 77 -34.83 -28.04 10.48
N GLY A 78 -34.46 -28.56 11.63
CA GLY A 78 -33.15 -28.39 12.28
C GLY A 78 -32.26 -29.61 12.09
N THR A 79 -31.83 -29.90 10.88
CA THR A 79 -30.88 -31.01 10.59
C THR A 79 -29.50 -30.79 11.20
N GLY A 80 -29.27 -29.68 11.91
CA GLY A 80 -27.95 -29.30 12.43
C GLY A 80 -26.96 -28.91 11.35
N VAL A 81 -27.44 -28.74 10.11
CA VAL A 81 -26.66 -28.32 8.94
C VAL A 81 -27.38 -27.19 8.18
N SER A 82 -26.61 -26.46 7.38
CA SER A 82 -27.13 -25.35 6.59
C SER A 82 -27.89 -25.83 5.33
N HIS A 83 -29.01 -25.17 5.02
CA HIS A 83 -29.82 -25.33 3.80
C HIS A 83 -29.88 -24.01 3.03
N PHE A 84 -28.74 -23.43 2.73
CA PHE A 84 -28.59 -22.17 2.02
C PHE A 84 -28.80 -22.30 0.51
N PRO A 85 -29.00 -21.18 -0.21
CA PRO A 85 -29.02 -21.20 -1.68
C PRO A 85 -27.76 -21.87 -2.25
N PRO A 86 -27.85 -22.50 -3.45
CA PRO A 86 -26.72 -23.19 -4.08
C PRO A 86 -25.46 -22.32 -4.23
N GLY A 87 -24.30 -22.95 -4.26
CA GLY A 87 -23.01 -22.29 -4.50
C GLY A 87 -22.12 -22.14 -3.28
N LYS A 88 -22.55 -22.64 -2.11
CA LYS A 88 -21.73 -22.71 -0.89
C LYS A 88 -21.76 -24.09 -0.27
N PRO A 89 -20.72 -24.49 0.48
CA PRO A 89 -20.70 -25.79 1.17
C PRO A 89 -21.76 -25.86 2.24
N ILE A 90 -22.26 -27.07 2.50
CA ILE A 90 -23.11 -27.38 3.65
C ILE A 90 -22.22 -27.42 4.88
N ILE A 91 -22.57 -26.67 5.92
CA ILE A 91 -21.84 -26.62 7.20
C ILE A 91 -22.75 -27.06 8.36
N LYS A 92 -22.12 -27.58 9.42
CA LYS A 92 -22.81 -27.88 10.68
C LYS A 92 -23.19 -26.58 11.40
N THR A 93 -24.45 -26.44 11.76
CA THR A 93 -24.99 -25.24 12.41
C THR A 93 -25.41 -25.48 13.86
N GLY A 94 -25.35 -26.75 14.34
CA GLY A 94 -25.72 -27.09 15.69
C GLY A 94 -27.22 -26.85 15.97
N HIS A 95 -27.52 -25.99 16.91
CA HIS A 95 -28.91 -25.65 17.28
C HIS A 95 -29.50 -24.51 16.43
N TRP A 96 -28.70 -23.92 15.51
CA TRP A 96 -29.18 -22.86 14.62
C TRP A 96 -29.91 -23.44 13.42
N ILE A 97 -31.06 -22.85 13.10
CA ILE A 97 -31.76 -23.07 11.85
C ILE A 97 -31.15 -22.09 10.83
N ALA A 98 -30.57 -22.62 9.75
CA ALA A 98 -29.88 -21.86 8.73
C ALA A 98 -30.38 -22.26 7.35
N ASN A 99 -31.23 -21.42 6.75
CA ASN A 99 -31.90 -21.69 5.48
C ASN A 99 -31.97 -20.45 4.57
N THR A 100 -32.75 -20.48 3.53
CA THR A 100 -32.92 -19.36 2.58
C THR A 100 -33.49 -18.09 3.22
N ASN A 101 -34.15 -18.18 4.37
CA ASN A 101 -34.76 -17.06 5.10
C ASN A 101 -33.76 -16.42 6.09
N GLY A 102 -32.55 -16.99 6.21
CA GLY A 102 -31.52 -16.50 7.12
C GLY A 102 -31.11 -17.51 8.17
N VAL A 103 -30.64 -16.99 9.29
CA VAL A 103 -30.13 -17.77 10.43
C VAL A 103 -30.85 -17.34 11.72
N PHE A 104 -31.47 -18.26 12.39
CA PHE A 104 -32.24 -17.98 13.61
C PHE A 104 -32.23 -19.17 14.57
N MET A 105 -32.62 -18.92 15.78
CA MET A 105 -32.93 -19.94 16.79
C MET A 105 -34.37 -19.78 17.25
N VAL A 106 -35.01 -20.91 17.59
CA VAL A 106 -36.34 -20.89 18.18
C VAL A 106 -36.23 -20.93 19.70
N LYS A 107 -36.82 -19.97 20.35
CA LYS A 107 -36.86 -19.86 21.80
C LYS A 107 -38.31 -20.03 22.29
N VAL A 108 -38.51 -21.00 23.17
CA VAL A 108 -39.80 -21.26 23.78
C VAL A 108 -39.96 -20.34 24.99
N LEU A 109 -40.96 -19.48 24.95
CA LEU A 109 -41.30 -18.61 26.08
C LEU A 109 -41.96 -19.41 27.21
N PRO A 110 -42.01 -18.86 28.45
CA PRO A 110 -42.68 -19.52 29.58
C PRO A 110 -44.18 -19.81 29.37
N ASN A 111 -44.82 -19.03 28.48
CA ASN A 111 -46.23 -19.23 28.08
C ASN A 111 -46.42 -20.32 27.01
N GLY A 112 -45.34 -20.98 26.56
CA GLY A 112 -45.36 -22.02 25.54
C GLY A 112 -45.38 -21.51 24.10
N GLU A 113 -45.28 -20.20 23.86
CA GLU A 113 -45.14 -19.63 22.53
C GLU A 113 -43.69 -19.74 22.05
N ASP A 114 -43.52 -20.00 20.76
CA ASP A 114 -42.23 -20.04 20.09
C ASP A 114 -41.95 -18.66 19.48
N ILE A 115 -40.77 -18.13 19.75
CA ILE A 115 -40.28 -16.92 19.11
C ILE A 115 -39.00 -17.25 18.32
N GLU A 116 -38.97 -16.81 17.09
CA GLU A 116 -37.75 -16.85 16.28
C GLU A 116 -36.83 -15.65 16.61
N GLU A 117 -35.66 -15.94 17.14
CA GLU A 117 -34.63 -14.92 17.38
C GLU A 117 -33.59 -15.00 16.23
N PHE A 118 -33.60 -13.99 15.36
CA PHE A 118 -32.72 -13.95 14.19
C PHE A 118 -31.29 -13.50 14.55
N ALA A 119 -30.31 -14.32 14.19
CA ALA A 119 -28.90 -13.94 14.14
C ALA A 119 -28.62 -13.15 12.85
N SER A 120 -29.27 -13.51 11.74
CA SER A 120 -29.24 -12.80 10.47
C SER A 120 -30.51 -13.09 9.69
N SER A 121 -31.12 -12.08 9.09
CA SER A 121 -32.28 -12.22 8.19
C SER A 121 -31.85 -12.64 6.75
N MET A 122 -30.56 -12.88 6.55
CA MET A 122 -30.01 -13.39 5.30
C MET A 122 -29.11 -14.61 5.55
N PRO A 123 -28.96 -15.51 4.57
CA PRO A 123 -27.97 -16.58 4.64
C PRO A 123 -26.56 -16.02 4.81
N ILE A 124 -25.85 -16.43 5.85
CA ILE A 124 -24.47 -16.04 6.16
C ILE A 124 -23.71 -17.22 6.75
N LEU A 125 -22.45 -17.41 6.31
CA LEU A 125 -21.59 -18.48 6.83
C LEU A 125 -20.11 -18.13 6.69
N PRO A 126 -19.24 -18.67 7.58
CA PRO A 126 -17.79 -18.64 7.39
C PRO A 126 -17.42 -19.66 6.30
N THR A 127 -16.64 -19.22 5.31
CA THR A 127 -16.24 -20.05 4.16
C THR A 127 -14.75 -20.39 4.13
N ALA A 128 -13.91 -19.60 4.79
CA ALA A 128 -12.48 -19.91 4.98
C ALA A 128 -11.95 -19.21 6.24
N THR A 129 -10.93 -19.81 6.83
CA THR A 129 -10.05 -19.14 7.79
C THR A 129 -8.75 -18.80 7.08
N LEU A 130 -8.34 -17.55 7.12
CA LEU A 130 -7.10 -17.07 6.54
C LEU A 130 -6.08 -16.86 7.65
N VAL A 131 -4.87 -17.37 7.47
CA VAL A 131 -3.74 -17.13 8.40
C VAL A 131 -2.69 -16.35 7.63
N ASN A 132 -2.42 -15.12 8.09
CA ASN A 132 -1.43 -14.27 7.47
C ASN A 132 -0.04 -14.85 7.68
N ALA A 133 0.72 -15.00 6.60
CA ALA A 133 2.01 -15.69 6.59
C ALA A 133 3.12 -14.95 7.35
N ASP A 134 3.04 -13.61 7.44
CA ASP A 134 4.03 -12.80 8.15
C ASP A 134 3.73 -12.71 9.65
N THR A 135 2.43 -12.57 10.01
CA THR A 135 2.01 -12.17 11.35
C THR A 135 1.39 -13.30 12.16
N GLY A 136 0.97 -14.38 11.49
CA GLY A 136 0.17 -15.44 12.10
C GLY A 136 -1.25 -15.02 12.49
N ILE A 137 -1.65 -13.77 12.22
CA ILE A 137 -2.99 -13.27 12.56
C ILE A 137 -4.03 -13.97 11.69
N ALA A 138 -5.07 -14.48 12.36
CA ALA A 138 -6.17 -15.14 11.68
C ALA A 138 -7.28 -14.15 11.30
N LYS A 139 -7.77 -14.26 10.06
CA LYS A 139 -8.96 -13.60 9.54
C LYS A 139 -9.98 -14.64 9.10
N VAL A 140 -11.22 -14.25 8.92
CA VAL A 140 -12.30 -15.14 8.47
C VAL A 140 -12.98 -14.54 7.25
N GLU A 141 -13.11 -15.34 6.21
CA GLU A 141 -13.93 -15.00 5.07
C GLU A 141 -15.39 -15.38 5.40
N LEU A 142 -16.27 -14.39 5.39
CA LEU A 142 -17.71 -14.57 5.49
C LEU A 142 -18.33 -14.48 4.11
N SER A 143 -19.20 -15.43 3.79
CA SER A 143 -20.09 -15.34 2.63
C SER A 143 -21.51 -15.08 3.10
N PHE A 144 -22.20 -14.18 2.41
CA PHE A 144 -23.57 -13.80 2.70
C PHE A 144 -24.37 -13.61 1.42
N TYR A 145 -25.67 -13.88 1.46
CA TYR A 145 -26.53 -13.90 0.29
C TYR A 145 -27.50 -12.72 0.30
N ASP A 146 -27.33 -11.84 -0.68
CA ASP A 146 -28.23 -10.75 -1.00
C ASP A 146 -28.47 -10.79 -2.51
N LYS A 147 -29.53 -11.50 -2.96
CA LYS A 147 -29.83 -11.84 -4.36
C LYS A 147 -28.75 -12.71 -5.05
N HIS A 148 -27.50 -12.56 -4.67
CA HIS A 148 -26.34 -13.38 -5.08
C HIS A 148 -25.35 -13.49 -3.93
N TRP A 149 -24.49 -14.49 -3.99
CA TRP A 149 -23.43 -14.65 -2.99
C TRP A 149 -22.39 -13.54 -3.09
N LYS A 150 -22.11 -12.90 -1.98
CA LYS A 150 -20.99 -11.98 -1.77
C LYS A 150 -20.05 -12.58 -0.72
N SER A 151 -18.79 -12.21 -0.74
CA SER A 151 -17.81 -12.60 0.28
C SER A 151 -16.94 -11.42 0.69
N ALA A 152 -16.58 -11.36 1.97
CA ALA A 152 -15.64 -10.38 2.49
C ALA A 152 -14.79 -11.00 3.62
N ILE A 153 -13.57 -10.49 3.78
CA ILE A 153 -12.60 -10.96 4.77
C ILE A 153 -12.60 -9.99 5.95
N PHE A 154 -12.72 -10.52 7.15
CA PHE A 154 -12.76 -9.75 8.40
C PHE A 154 -11.73 -10.23 9.39
N ASP A 155 -11.16 -9.33 10.16
CA ASP A 155 -10.34 -9.70 11.32
C ASP A 155 -11.19 -10.56 12.28
N LYS A 156 -10.59 -11.60 12.84
CA LYS A 156 -11.29 -12.49 13.81
C LYS A 156 -11.84 -11.69 14.99
N SER A 157 -11.17 -10.63 15.41
CA SER A 157 -11.63 -9.72 16.46
C SER A 157 -12.93 -8.99 16.11
N VAL A 158 -13.17 -8.69 14.83
CA VAL A 158 -14.41 -8.04 14.36
C VAL A 158 -15.60 -8.97 14.54
N ILE A 159 -15.49 -10.22 14.09
CA ILE A 159 -16.57 -11.20 14.16
C ILE A 159 -16.77 -11.82 15.55
N SER A 160 -15.84 -11.56 16.48
CA SER A 160 -15.91 -12.07 17.87
C SER A 160 -16.42 -11.03 18.88
N SER A 161 -16.78 -9.83 18.43
CA SER A 161 -17.21 -8.72 19.30
C SER A 161 -18.55 -8.15 18.85
N ASN A 162 -19.51 -8.05 19.78
CA ASN A 162 -20.84 -7.51 19.50
C ASN A 162 -20.81 -6.06 18.98
N SER A 163 -19.89 -5.24 19.48
CA SER A 163 -19.73 -3.85 19.02
C SER A 163 -19.01 -3.74 17.67
N SER A 164 -18.15 -4.68 17.34
CA SER A 164 -17.33 -4.61 16.13
C SER A 164 -18.00 -5.29 14.94
N ILE A 165 -18.82 -6.33 15.16
CA ILE A 165 -19.45 -7.09 14.07
C ILE A 165 -20.40 -6.25 13.23
N ILE A 166 -20.94 -5.17 13.80
CA ILE A 166 -21.81 -4.21 13.09
C ILE A 166 -21.11 -3.61 11.87
N ARG A 167 -19.78 -3.49 11.89
CA ARG A 167 -18.98 -3.02 10.72
C ARG A 167 -19.11 -3.93 9.49
N THR A 168 -19.56 -5.17 9.66
CA THR A 168 -19.79 -6.05 8.51
C THR A 168 -20.94 -5.57 7.64
N SER A 169 -21.83 -4.72 8.18
CA SER A 169 -22.94 -4.09 7.44
C SER A 169 -22.45 -3.19 6.31
N ASP A 170 -21.25 -2.57 6.43
CA ASP A 170 -20.63 -1.78 5.37
C ASP A 170 -20.38 -2.62 4.10
N TYR A 171 -20.29 -3.93 4.24
CA TYR A 171 -20.11 -4.90 3.16
C TYR A 171 -21.43 -5.51 2.66
N GLY A 172 -22.55 -5.17 3.30
CA GLY A 172 -23.91 -5.60 2.92
C GLY A 172 -24.48 -6.74 3.74
N THR A 173 -23.95 -7.03 4.93
CA THR A 173 -24.65 -7.89 5.90
C THR A 173 -25.75 -7.10 6.61
N ASP A 174 -26.69 -7.79 7.27
CA ASP A 174 -27.74 -7.19 8.08
C ASP A 174 -27.36 -6.98 9.55
N ALA A 175 -26.05 -7.06 9.87
CA ALA A 175 -25.56 -6.91 11.23
C ALA A 175 -25.89 -5.52 11.80
N ASN A 176 -26.54 -5.49 12.96
CA ASN A 176 -26.94 -4.28 13.66
C ASN A 176 -26.93 -4.51 15.19
N SER A 177 -27.23 -3.49 15.97
CA SER A 177 -27.18 -3.59 17.44
C SER A 177 -28.19 -4.59 18.04
N ALA A 178 -29.26 -4.92 17.34
CA ALA A 178 -30.27 -5.85 17.84
C ALA A 178 -29.86 -7.31 17.67
N ASN A 179 -29.21 -7.67 16.53
CA ASN A 179 -28.83 -9.05 16.22
C ASN A 179 -27.35 -9.38 16.47
N ALA A 180 -26.48 -8.39 16.72
CA ALA A 180 -25.03 -8.55 16.85
C ALA A 180 -24.62 -9.69 17.81
N GLY A 181 -25.25 -9.80 18.97
CA GLY A 181 -24.93 -10.83 19.96
C GLY A 181 -25.21 -12.25 19.48
N LEU A 182 -26.35 -12.44 18.78
CA LEU A 182 -26.72 -13.72 18.20
C LEU A 182 -25.85 -14.08 17.01
N LEU A 183 -25.52 -13.10 16.15
CA LEU A 183 -24.66 -13.31 14.99
C LEU A 183 -23.24 -13.71 15.41
N VAL A 184 -22.64 -13.04 16.40
CA VAL A 184 -21.34 -13.43 16.98
C VAL A 184 -21.37 -14.85 17.48
N LYS A 185 -22.42 -15.24 18.24
CA LYS A 185 -22.57 -16.59 18.78
C LYS A 185 -22.71 -17.63 17.67
N TYR A 186 -23.56 -17.37 16.68
CA TYR A 186 -23.72 -18.26 15.53
C TYR A 186 -22.40 -18.49 14.78
N LEU A 187 -21.66 -17.43 14.45
CA LEU A 187 -20.39 -17.55 13.74
C LEU A 187 -19.34 -18.31 14.57
N ALA A 188 -19.30 -18.08 15.87
CA ALA A 188 -18.41 -18.82 16.77
C ALA A 188 -18.75 -20.32 16.81
N ASP A 189 -20.04 -20.68 16.89
CA ASP A 189 -20.51 -22.07 16.86
C ASP A 189 -20.16 -22.73 15.51
N CYS A 190 -20.40 -22.04 14.39
CA CYS A 190 -20.04 -22.55 13.07
C CYS A 190 -18.54 -22.82 12.94
N LEU A 191 -17.69 -21.89 13.35
CA LEU A 191 -16.24 -22.06 13.30
C LEU A 191 -15.76 -23.24 14.17
N LYS A 192 -16.37 -23.41 15.35
CA LYS A 192 -16.06 -24.50 16.27
C LYS A 192 -16.49 -25.87 15.72
N LEU A 193 -17.68 -25.96 15.14
CA LEU A 193 -18.27 -27.22 14.66
C LEU A 193 -17.67 -27.69 13.33
N ASN A 194 -17.07 -26.78 12.55
CA ASN A 194 -16.59 -27.05 11.20
C ASN A 194 -15.07 -26.81 11.03
N GLY A 195 -14.29 -26.90 12.11
CA GLY A 195 -12.86 -26.68 12.06
C GLY A 195 -12.12 -27.53 11.02
N ASP A 196 -12.62 -28.76 10.78
CA ASP A 196 -12.05 -29.66 9.77
C ASP A 196 -12.65 -29.48 8.36
N THR A 197 -13.79 -28.77 8.24
CA THR A 197 -14.53 -28.60 6.98
C THR A 197 -14.26 -27.24 6.35
N ILE A 198 -14.12 -26.20 7.18
CA ILE A 198 -13.79 -24.84 6.73
C ILE A 198 -12.29 -24.82 6.39
N PRO A 199 -11.92 -24.57 5.11
CA PRO A 199 -10.52 -24.61 4.70
C PRO A 199 -9.73 -23.50 5.38
N GLN A 200 -8.53 -23.88 5.86
CA GLN A 200 -7.52 -22.90 6.27
C GLN A 200 -6.67 -22.57 5.05
N ARG A 201 -6.52 -21.26 4.75
CA ARG A 201 -5.75 -20.75 3.62
C ARG A 201 -4.68 -19.79 4.10
N THR A 202 -3.56 -19.79 3.41
CA THR A 202 -2.50 -18.81 3.64
C THR A 202 -2.89 -17.47 3.01
N SER A 203 -2.68 -16.39 3.75
CA SER A 203 -2.93 -15.04 3.26
C SER A 203 -1.72 -14.13 3.48
N ILE A 204 -1.70 -13.01 2.78
CA ILE A 204 -0.64 -12.01 2.86
C ILE A 204 -1.20 -10.61 2.57
N SER A 205 -0.62 -9.59 3.20
CA SER A 205 -1.08 -8.20 3.06
C SER A 205 -0.20 -7.34 2.13
N HIS A 206 0.79 -7.93 1.50
CA HIS A 206 1.72 -7.26 0.57
C HIS A 206 2.02 -8.11 -0.66
N MET A 207 2.70 -7.52 -1.64
CA MET A 207 3.29 -8.20 -2.79
C MET A 207 4.81 -8.39 -2.58
N GLY A 208 5.51 -8.88 -3.60
CA GLY A 208 6.96 -9.09 -3.57
C GLY A 208 7.39 -10.41 -2.93
N TRP A 209 8.63 -10.47 -2.48
CA TRP A 209 9.24 -11.69 -1.94
C TRP A 209 8.69 -12.09 -0.58
N HIS A 210 8.32 -13.36 -0.45
CA HIS A 210 7.96 -14.00 0.81
C HIS A 210 8.51 -15.44 0.81
N ASN A 211 9.44 -15.77 1.72
CA ASN A 211 10.03 -17.11 1.87
C ASN A 211 10.53 -17.76 0.56
N GLY A 212 11.09 -16.98 -0.34
CA GLY A 212 11.60 -17.45 -1.65
C GLY A 212 10.57 -17.46 -2.77
N GLU A 213 9.30 -17.25 -2.47
CA GLU A 213 8.21 -17.10 -3.42
C GLU A 213 7.94 -15.62 -3.72
N PHE A 214 7.35 -15.32 -4.87
CA PHE A 214 7.02 -13.95 -5.26
C PHE A 214 5.52 -13.76 -5.44
N ILE A 215 4.93 -12.88 -4.64
CA ILE A 215 3.50 -12.60 -4.62
C ILE A 215 3.19 -11.46 -5.63
N PRO A 216 2.18 -11.61 -6.48
CA PRO A 216 1.12 -12.63 -6.48
C PRO A 216 1.32 -13.76 -7.52
N TYR A 217 2.55 -14.06 -7.93
CA TYR A 217 2.80 -15.15 -8.90
C TYR A 217 2.73 -16.56 -8.30
N THR A 218 2.66 -16.64 -6.97
CA THR A 218 2.48 -17.91 -6.24
C THR A 218 0.99 -18.21 -6.09
N ASP A 219 0.59 -19.42 -6.47
CA ASP A 219 -0.80 -19.86 -6.38
C ASP A 219 -1.20 -20.21 -4.93
N GLY A 220 -2.48 -20.05 -4.61
CA GLY A 220 -3.03 -20.46 -3.31
C GLY A 220 -2.88 -19.44 -2.17
N ILE A 221 -2.19 -18.33 -2.37
CA ILE A 221 -2.07 -17.23 -1.41
C ILE A 221 -3.14 -16.17 -1.67
N ILE A 222 -3.86 -15.79 -0.63
CA ILE A 222 -4.96 -14.83 -0.71
C ILE A 222 -4.49 -13.46 -0.19
N PHE A 223 -4.81 -12.39 -0.91
CA PHE A 223 -4.59 -11.04 -0.40
C PHE A 223 -5.60 -10.71 0.70
N ASP A 224 -5.10 -10.37 1.88
CA ASP A 224 -5.87 -10.01 3.07
C ASP A 224 -5.58 -8.59 3.59
N GLY A 225 -4.88 -7.77 2.79
CA GLY A 225 -4.59 -6.37 3.09
C GLY A 225 -5.83 -5.46 3.05
N GLU A 226 -5.61 -4.17 3.28
CA GLU A 226 -6.67 -3.17 3.20
C GLU A 226 -7.35 -3.18 1.81
N GLN A 227 -8.68 -3.06 1.78
CA GLN A 227 -9.48 -3.18 0.55
C GLN A 227 -9.11 -2.14 -0.50
N ASP A 228 -8.65 -0.96 -0.09
CA ASP A 228 -8.19 0.10 -0.99
C ASP A 228 -6.98 -0.32 -1.86
N TYR A 229 -6.19 -1.29 -1.39
CA TYR A 229 -5.05 -1.85 -2.14
C TYR A 229 -5.40 -3.04 -3.01
N LYS A 230 -6.57 -3.64 -2.82
CA LYS A 230 -6.99 -4.79 -3.64
C LYS A 230 -6.96 -4.51 -5.15
N PRO A 231 -7.44 -3.34 -5.65
CA PRO A 231 -7.36 -3.01 -7.07
C PRO A 231 -5.93 -2.96 -7.64
N ILE A 232 -4.93 -2.73 -6.79
CA ILE A 232 -3.52 -2.70 -7.16
C ILE A 232 -2.97 -4.13 -7.20
N PHE A 233 -3.30 -4.93 -6.19
CA PHE A 233 -2.96 -6.36 -6.14
C PHE A 233 -3.53 -7.09 -7.35
N ASP A 234 -4.81 -6.90 -7.65
CA ASP A 234 -5.50 -7.51 -8.79
C ASP A 234 -4.99 -6.98 -10.15
N ALA A 235 -4.29 -5.84 -10.17
CA ALA A 235 -3.70 -5.30 -11.38
C ALA A 235 -2.48 -6.09 -11.86
N VAL A 236 -1.86 -6.91 -11.01
CA VAL A 236 -0.79 -7.83 -11.40
C VAL A 236 -1.41 -9.04 -12.09
N CYS A 237 -1.81 -8.85 -13.32
CA CYS A 237 -2.44 -9.84 -14.18
C CYS A 237 -1.97 -9.67 -15.63
N THR A 238 -2.27 -10.63 -16.48
CA THR A 238 -1.89 -10.62 -17.90
C THR A 238 -3.06 -10.22 -18.79
N LYS A 239 -2.77 -9.51 -19.88
CA LYS A 239 -3.73 -9.20 -20.94
C LYS A 239 -3.02 -9.08 -22.28
N GLY A 240 -3.70 -9.48 -23.35
CA GLY A 240 -3.25 -9.31 -24.73
C GLY A 240 -2.15 -10.29 -25.16
N SER A 241 -1.37 -9.89 -26.13
CA SER A 241 -0.34 -10.71 -26.77
C SER A 241 1.05 -10.42 -26.21
N TYR A 242 1.72 -11.46 -25.73
CA TYR A 242 3.11 -11.36 -25.23
C TYR A 242 4.11 -11.06 -26.36
N GLU A 243 3.95 -11.71 -27.52
CA GLU A 243 4.86 -11.52 -28.66
C GLU A 243 4.73 -10.12 -29.26
N GLU A 244 3.50 -9.60 -29.36
CA GLU A 244 3.29 -8.22 -29.79
C GLU A 244 3.90 -7.23 -28.80
N TRP A 245 3.76 -7.46 -27.48
CA TRP A 245 4.37 -6.64 -26.45
C TRP A 245 5.90 -6.60 -26.59
N LYS A 246 6.56 -7.77 -26.74
CA LYS A 246 8.01 -7.84 -26.94
C LYS A 246 8.47 -7.08 -28.18
N THR A 247 7.76 -7.27 -29.29
CA THR A 247 8.10 -6.62 -30.57
C THR A 247 7.95 -5.10 -30.49
N TYR A 248 6.83 -4.63 -29.96
CA TYR A 248 6.54 -3.20 -29.85
C TYR A 248 7.47 -2.50 -28.88
N VAL A 249 7.67 -3.07 -27.70
CA VAL A 249 8.51 -2.48 -26.65
C VAL A 249 9.99 -2.48 -27.06
N ARG A 250 10.48 -3.47 -27.81
CA ARG A 250 11.84 -3.48 -28.37
C ARG A 250 12.16 -2.19 -29.14
N GLU A 251 11.23 -1.75 -29.99
CA GLU A 251 11.43 -0.50 -30.76
C GLU A 251 11.48 0.74 -29.86
N LEU A 252 10.64 0.78 -28.83
CA LEU A 252 10.60 1.86 -27.87
C LEU A 252 11.88 1.93 -27.01
N ARG A 253 12.46 0.79 -26.65
CA ARG A 253 13.68 0.66 -25.84
C ARG A 253 14.94 1.21 -26.51
N LYS A 254 14.93 1.52 -27.80
CA LYS A 254 16.01 2.27 -28.47
C LYS A 254 16.19 3.64 -27.86
N ASN A 255 15.19 4.19 -27.18
CA ASN A 255 15.29 5.42 -26.41
C ASN A 255 15.93 5.12 -25.04
N ILE A 256 17.05 5.79 -24.75
CA ILE A 256 17.83 5.56 -23.51
C ILE A 256 17.03 5.87 -22.25
N TYR A 257 16.17 6.90 -22.25
CA TYR A 257 15.37 7.28 -21.09
C TYR A 257 14.37 6.18 -20.73
N LEU A 258 13.66 5.66 -21.73
CA LEU A 258 12.73 4.53 -21.52
C LEU A 258 13.48 3.28 -21.08
N ARG A 259 14.64 3.02 -21.69
CA ARG A 259 15.45 1.85 -21.36
C ARG A 259 15.90 1.87 -19.89
N LEU A 260 16.33 3.04 -19.38
CA LEU A 260 16.66 3.22 -17.98
C LEU A 260 15.44 3.07 -17.05
N GLN A 261 14.27 3.58 -17.46
CA GLN A 261 13.03 3.35 -16.69
C GLN A 261 12.68 1.86 -16.60
N MET A 262 12.77 1.14 -17.70
CA MET A 262 12.53 -0.30 -17.72
C MET A 262 13.59 -1.07 -16.93
N GLY A 263 14.87 -0.69 -17.08
CA GLY A 263 15.98 -1.26 -16.31
C GLY A 263 15.78 -1.09 -14.80
N ALA A 264 15.32 0.10 -14.36
CA ALA A 264 14.98 0.36 -12.96
C ALA A 264 13.75 -0.44 -12.50
N SER A 265 12.76 -0.61 -13.38
CA SER A 265 11.60 -1.47 -13.12
C SER A 265 12.01 -2.93 -12.91
N PHE A 266 12.85 -3.47 -13.79
CA PHE A 266 13.43 -4.81 -13.64
C PHE A 266 14.36 -4.94 -12.42
N ALA A 267 15.10 -3.88 -12.05
CA ALA A 267 15.96 -3.88 -10.88
C ALA A 267 15.19 -4.07 -9.55
N SER A 268 13.93 -3.62 -9.49
CA SER A 268 13.16 -3.59 -8.25
C SER A 268 13.15 -4.93 -7.50
N PRO A 269 12.70 -6.06 -8.07
CA PRO A 269 12.70 -7.35 -7.38
C PRO A 269 14.11 -7.92 -7.15
N LEU A 270 15.13 -7.39 -7.81
CA LEU A 270 16.53 -7.82 -7.59
C LEU A 270 17.09 -7.26 -6.29
N LEU A 271 16.68 -6.04 -5.87
CA LEU A 271 17.29 -5.33 -4.74
C LEU A 271 17.41 -6.19 -3.49
N SER A 272 16.34 -6.90 -3.13
CA SER A 272 16.33 -7.82 -1.97
C SER A 272 17.23 -9.04 -2.16
N ARG A 273 17.50 -9.44 -3.41
CA ARG A 273 18.32 -10.61 -3.74
C ARG A 273 19.81 -10.32 -3.83
N ILE A 274 20.18 -9.07 -4.12
CA ILE A 274 21.56 -8.61 -4.26
C ILE A 274 22.02 -7.73 -3.10
N GLY A 275 21.23 -7.62 -2.03
CA GLY A 275 21.55 -6.80 -0.86
C GLY A 275 21.64 -5.28 -1.16
N ALA A 276 20.99 -4.82 -2.23
CA ALA A 276 20.96 -3.40 -2.58
C ALA A 276 19.82 -2.67 -1.87
N LEU A 277 19.96 -1.35 -1.74
CA LEU A 277 18.98 -0.49 -1.07
C LEU A 277 17.96 0.09 -2.06
N PRO A 278 16.78 0.50 -1.58
CA PRO A 278 15.84 1.27 -2.39
C PRO A 278 16.47 2.53 -2.96
N PHE A 279 16.10 2.89 -4.17
CA PHE A 279 16.58 4.10 -4.85
C PHE A 279 15.45 4.77 -5.65
N VAL A 280 15.66 6.00 -6.04
CA VAL A 280 14.75 6.76 -6.90
C VAL A 280 15.38 6.94 -8.28
N LEU A 281 14.64 6.62 -9.33
CA LEU A 281 14.88 7.09 -10.69
C LEU A 281 13.84 8.16 -11.02
N HIS A 282 14.29 9.38 -11.31
CA HIS A 282 13.42 10.51 -11.62
C HIS A 282 13.70 11.06 -13.02
N LEU A 283 12.72 10.97 -13.91
CA LEU A 283 12.76 11.57 -15.24
C LEU A 283 11.97 12.89 -15.22
N TRP A 284 12.64 13.99 -15.56
CA TRP A 284 12.03 15.30 -15.59
C TRP A 284 12.30 16.05 -16.90
N GLY A 285 11.52 17.08 -17.17
CA GLY A 285 11.66 17.89 -18.38
C GLY A 285 10.31 18.38 -18.90
N GLY A 286 10.30 18.96 -20.09
CA GLY A 286 9.12 19.62 -20.68
C GLY A 286 7.88 18.72 -20.77
N THR A 287 6.74 19.36 -20.81
CA THR A 287 5.43 18.74 -21.07
C THR A 287 5.46 18.01 -22.42
N GLU A 288 4.64 16.97 -22.59
CA GLU A 288 4.52 16.16 -23.82
C GLU A 288 5.78 15.38 -24.23
N ALA A 289 6.80 15.28 -23.37
CA ALA A 289 7.96 14.43 -23.64
C ALA A 289 7.64 12.93 -23.59
N GLY A 290 6.44 12.52 -23.19
CA GLY A 290 6.04 11.11 -23.11
C GLY A 290 6.55 10.38 -21.86
N LYS A 291 6.99 11.09 -20.82
CA LYS A 291 7.53 10.54 -19.56
C LYS A 291 6.52 9.63 -18.85
N SER A 292 5.26 10.11 -18.69
CA SER A 292 4.16 9.35 -18.06
C SER A 292 3.83 8.07 -18.82
N VAL A 293 3.88 8.12 -20.15
CA VAL A 293 3.67 6.93 -21.00
C VAL A 293 4.84 5.96 -20.89
N GLY A 294 6.08 6.48 -20.82
CA GLY A 294 7.27 5.66 -20.54
C GLY A 294 7.14 4.91 -19.21
N LEU A 295 6.61 5.58 -18.18
CA LEU A 295 6.31 4.96 -16.89
C LEU A 295 5.28 3.83 -17.02
N MET A 296 4.21 4.02 -17.83
CA MET A 296 3.25 2.97 -18.13
C MET A 296 3.89 1.79 -18.87
N VAL A 297 4.81 2.02 -19.81
CA VAL A 297 5.56 0.95 -20.48
C VAL A 297 6.40 0.17 -19.47
N ALA A 298 7.10 0.83 -18.57
CA ALA A 298 7.90 0.18 -17.53
C ALA A 298 7.04 -0.64 -16.55
N MET A 299 5.81 -0.22 -16.28
CA MET A 299 4.88 -0.95 -15.40
C MET A 299 4.12 -2.06 -16.13
N SER A 300 4.01 -2.02 -17.46
CA SER A 300 3.38 -3.09 -18.25
C SER A 300 4.13 -4.43 -18.16
N ILE A 301 5.35 -4.44 -17.66
CA ILE A 301 6.12 -5.65 -17.32
C ILE A 301 5.34 -6.50 -16.32
N TRP A 302 4.77 -5.86 -15.29
CA TRP A 302 4.20 -6.52 -14.10
C TRP A 302 2.69 -6.72 -14.17
N GLY A 303 1.97 -5.81 -14.82
CA GLY A 303 0.51 -5.86 -14.87
C GLY A 303 -0.12 -4.67 -15.57
N ASN A 304 -1.37 -4.38 -15.23
CA ASN A 304 -2.15 -3.28 -15.80
C ASN A 304 -1.51 -1.92 -15.49
N PRO A 305 -0.90 -1.24 -16.48
CA PRO A 305 -0.16 -0.02 -16.27
C PRO A 305 -1.04 1.23 -16.11
N ALA A 306 -2.37 1.10 -16.14
CA ALA A 306 -3.28 2.23 -16.05
C ALA A 306 -3.12 3.00 -14.72
N PHE A 307 -3.46 4.30 -14.76
CA PHE A 307 -3.52 5.13 -13.56
C PHE A 307 -4.56 4.58 -12.56
N GLY A 308 -4.22 4.63 -11.28
CA GLY A 308 -5.01 4.00 -10.22
C GLY A 308 -4.82 2.48 -10.10
N LYS A 309 -3.98 1.87 -10.95
CA LYS A 309 -3.55 0.46 -10.94
C LYS A 309 -2.06 0.39 -10.61
N MET A 310 -1.20 0.00 -11.56
CA MET A 310 0.25 -0.06 -11.33
C MET A 310 0.92 1.32 -11.42
N THR A 311 0.31 2.31 -12.06
CA THR A 311 0.80 3.69 -12.14
C THR A 311 -0.10 4.61 -11.31
N ARG A 312 0.48 5.62 -10.64
CA ARG A 312 -0.21 6.59 -9.77
C ARG A 312 0.21 8.01 -10.09
N THR A 313 -0.64 8.98 -9.75
CA THR A 313 -0.23 10.38 -9.59
C THR A 313 0.34 10.57 -8.18
N MET A 314 1.31 11.47 -8.03
CA MET A 314 1.89 11.80 -6.72
C MET A 314 1.03 12.76 -5.89
N ASN A 315 -0.27 12.83 -6.17
CA ASN A 315 -1.26 13.52 -5.33
C ASN A 315 -1.56 12.70 -4.06
N MET A 316 -0.52 12.46 -3.27
CA MET A 316 -0.59 11.64 -2.06
C MET A 316 0.41 12.11 -1.00
N THR A 317 0.11 11.85 0.28
CA THR A 317 1.01 12.20 1.37
C THR A 317 2.23 11.27 1.41
N VAL A 318 3.32 11.73 2.01
CA VAL A 318 4.52 10.88 2.24
C VAL A 318 4.17 9.59 2.97
N ASN A 319 3.24 9.65 3.94
CA ASN A 319 2.79 8.46 4.67
C ASN A 319 2.04 7.47 3.78
N SER A 320 1.16 7.96 2.93
CA SER A 320 0.45 7.12 1.95
C SER A 320 1.43 6.50 0.96
N THR A 321 2.45 7.24 0.53
CA THR A 321 3.53 6.71 -0.32
C THR A 321 4.27 5.55 0.37
N MET A 322 4.67 5.70 1.64
CA MET A 322 5.35 4.65 2.40
C MET A 322 4.45 3.42 2.63
N THR A 323 3.16 3.62 2.94
CA THR A 323 2.22 2.50 3.12
C THR A 323 2.01 1.74 1.80
N THR A 324 1.92 2.46 0.69
CA THR A 324 1.83 1.83 -0.64
C THR A 324 3.12 1.11 -1.01
N ALA A 325 4.29 1.69 -0.71
CA ALA A 325 5.58 1.04 -0.94
C ALA A 325 5.71 -0.27 -0.15
N ALA A 326 5.25 -0.28 1.11
CA ALA A 326 5.24 -1.50 1.92
C ALA A 326 4.30 -2.58 1.38
N MET A 327 3.17 -2.18 0.77
CA MET A 327 2.26 -3.12 0.10
C MET A 327 2.87 -3.66 -1.20
N LEU A 328 3.55 -2.83 -2.00
CA LEU A 328 4.27 -3.24 -3.21
C LEU A 328 5.50 -4.09 -2.89
N ARG A 329 6.20 -3.77 -1.81
CA ARG A 329 7.39 -4.36 -1.22
C ARG A 329 8.60 -4.43 -2.15
N ASP A 330 8.59 -5.30 -3.16
CA ASP A 330 9.68 -5.49 -4.13
C ASP A 330 9.25 -5.16 -5.58
N ILE A 331 7.95 -4.95 -5.82
CA ILE A 331 7.43 -4.47 -7.10
C ILE A 331 7.71 -2.97 -7.22
N PRO A 332 8.12 -2.45 -8.39
CA PRO A 332 8.46 -1.04 -8.51
C PRO A 332 7.28 -0.12 -8.17
N PHE A 333 7.59 0.98 -7.50
CA PHE A 333 6.63 2.04 -7.24
C PHE A 333 6.69 3.07 -8.37
N ALA A 334 5.61 3.25 -9.10
CA ALA A 334 5.51 4.20 -10.21
C ALA A 334 4.63 5.41 -9.84
N GLY A 335 5.23 6.60 -9.83
CA GLY A 335 4.57 7.86 -9.49
C GLY A 335 4.79 8.96 -10.53
N ASP A 336 3.71 9.50 -11.05
CA ASP A 336 3.71 10.58 -12.04
C ASP A 336 3.41 11.94 -11.39
N GLU A 337 3.87 13.03 -12.02
CA GLU A 337 3.64 14.41 -11.57
C GLU A 337 4.17 14.68 -10.15
N LEU A 338 5.46 14.38 -9.92
CA LEU A 338 6.07 14.54 -8.60
C LEU A 338 6.00 15.98 -8.08
N GLN A 339 5.92 16.99 -8.95
CA GLN A 339 5.79 18.41 -8.60
C GLN A 339 4.55 18.71 -7.73
N ILE A 340 3.49 17.92 -7.79
CA ILE A 340 2.27 18.09 -6.98
C ILE A 340 2.61 18.06 -5.47
N ILE A 341 3.58 17.26 -5.04
CA ILE A 341 4.00 17.20 -3.63
C ILE A 341 4.48 18.57 -3.13
N LYS A 342 5.23 19.30 -3.96
CA LYS A 342 5.72 20.65 -3.63
C LYS A 342 4.57 21.66 -3.55
N GLU A 343 3.64 21.59 -4.49
CA GLU A 343 2.44 22.44 -4.52
C GLU A 343 1.60 22.29 -3.25
N GLN A 344 1.61 21.09 -2.66
CA GLN A 344 0.96 20.77 -1.39
C GLN A 344 1.82 21.13 -0.15
N GLY A 345 2.92 21.86 -0.31
CA GLY A 345 3.82 22.25 0.78
C GLY A 345 4.76 21.12 1.25
N GLY A 346 4.88 20.03 0.49
CA GLY A 346 5.80 18.92 0.77
C GLY A 346 7.25 19.25 0.44
N ASN A 347 8.16 18.47 1.03
CA ASN A 347 9.59 18.58 0.83
C ASN A 347 10.12 17.32 0.13
N TYR A 348 10.72 17.48 -1.05
CA TYR A 348 11.28 16.40 -1.85
C TYR A 348 12.40 15.64 -1.12
N ASP A 349 13.33 16.36 -0.45
CA ASP A 349 14.44 15.73 0.27
C ASP A 349 13.89 14.78 1.35
N ARG A 350 12.83 15.20 2.05
CA ARG A 350 12.16 14.36 3.06
C ARG A 350 11.50 13.14 2.44
N LEU A 351 10.83 13.29 1.30
CA LEU A 351 10.23 12.16 0.58
C LEU A 351 11.32 11.15 0.18
N ILE A 352 12.36 11.62 -0.54
CA ILE A 352 13.46 10.78 -1.03
C ILE A 352 14.11 10.03 0.13
N MET A 353 14.44 10.74 1.22
CA MET A 353 15.04 10.12 2.40
C MET A 353 14.13 9.04 2.97
N SER A 354 12.84 9.32 3.12
CA SER A 354 11.88 8.38 3.71
C SER A 354 11.68 7.13 2.84
N VAL A 355 11.52 7.28 1.53
CA VAL A 355 11.27 6.12 0.64
C VAL A 355 12.52 5.26 0.44
N CYS A 356 13.72 5.87 0.47
CA CYS A 356 14.98 5.13 0.33
C CYS A 356 15.52 4.53 1.64
N GLU A 357 14.86 4.75 2.78
CA GLU A 357 15.20 4.08 4.05
C GLU A 357 14.69 2.63 4.08
N GLY A 358 13.67 2.29 3.29
CA GLY A 358 13.13 0.94 3.20
C GLY A 358 12.31 0.50 4.42
N VAL A 359 12.06 1.40 5.38
CA VAL A 359 11.38 1.11 6.66
C VAL A 359 10.45 2.27 7.02
N ASP A 360 9.23 1.97 7.44
CA ASP A 360 8.29 2.98 7.96
C ASP A 360 8.72 3.48 9.34
N ARG A 361 8.37 4.72 9.63
CA ARG A 361 8.56 5.29 10.97
C ARG A 361 7.64 4.59 11.95
N GLY A 362 8.20 3.96 12.97
CA GLY A 362 7.45 3.32 14.04
C GLY A 362 6.45 4.30 14.68
N ARG A 363 5.15 4.00 14.59
CA ARG A 363 4.09 4.74 15.27
C ARG A 363 3.51 3.85 16.35
N MET A 364 3.56 4.31 17.61
CA MET A 364 2.86 3.63 18.69
C MET A 364 1.35 3.79 18.48
N LYS A 365 0.65 2.68 18.19
CA LYS A 365 -0.81 2.58 18.36
C LYS A 365 -1.07 1.88 19.70
N PHE A 366 -1.99 2.43 20.49
CA PHE A 366 -2.23 2.05 21.89
C PHE A 366 -2.63 0.57 22.09
N ASP A 367 -3.04 -0.16 21.03
CA ASP A 367 -3.62 -1.51 21.13
C ASP A 367 -3.11 -2.56 20.11
N LYS A 368 -2.07 -2.27 19.32
CA LYS A 368 -1.53 -3.26 18.37
C LYS A 368 -0.01 -3.23 18.40
N VAL A 369 0.61 -4.42 18.44
CA VAL A 369 2.01 -4.60 18.09
C VAL A 369 2.21 -3.99 16.71
N ASN A 370 2.94 -2.87 16.65
CA ASN A 370 3.23 -2.20 15.37
C ASN A 370 4.21 -3.07 14.60
N GLU A 371 3.73 -3.74 13.58
CA GLU A 371 4.61 -4.28 12.56
C GLU A 371 5.29 -3.11 11.85
N MET A 372 6.63 -3.10 11.89
CA MET A 372 7.39 -2.18 11.07
C MET A 372 7.20 -2.58 9.60
N LYS A 373 6.48 -1.74 8.86
CA LYS A 373 6.30 -1.91 7.42
C LYS A 373 7.64 -1.70 6.72
N THR A 374 8.05 -2.64 5.89
CA THR A 374 9.31 -2.57 5.15
C THR A 374 9.07 -2.72 3.66
N TRP A 375 9.97 -2.18 2.85
CA TRP A 375 9.99 -2.33 1.40
C TRP A 375 11.42 -2.27 0.88
N ASN A 376 11.67 -2.88 -0.26
CA ASN A 376 12.94 -2.78 -0.96
C ASN A 376 12.71 -2.70 -2.47
N CYS A 377 12.10 -1.62 -2.93
CA CYS A 377 11.74 -1.41 -4.33
C CYS A 377 12.42 -0.21 -4.95
N ALA A 378 12.46 -0.18 -6.27
CA ALA A 378 12.82 0.99 -7.05
C ALA A 378 11.61 1.94 -7.15
N PHE A 379 11.84 3.24 -6.92
CA PHE A 379 10.86 4.29 -7.11
C PHE A 379 11.09 4.98 -8.44
N LEU A 380 10.13 4.86 -9.34
CA LEU A 380 10.12 5.43 -10.68
C LEU A 380 9.24 6.67 -10.65
N PHE A 381 9.84 7.85 -10.70
CA PHE A 381 9.10 9.10 -10.70
C PHE A 381 9.24 9.86 -12.01
N THR A 382 8.21 10.62 -12.36
CA THR A 382 8.23 11.57 -13.47
C THR A 382 7.75 12.95 -13.01
N GLY A 383 8.21 14.00 -13.65
CA GLY A 383 7.86 15.37 -13.30
C GLY A 383 8.30 16.40 -14.33
N GLU A 384 8.04 17.67 -14.08
CA GLU A 384 8.42 18.77 -14.95
C GLU A 384 9.71 19.48 -14.48
N GLU A 385 10.05 19.34 -13.20
CA GLU A 385 11.22 19.97 -12.59
C GLU A 385 12.13 18.94 -11.89
N PRO A 386 13.42 19.27 -11.68
CA PRO A 386 14.30 18.42 -10.90
C PRO A 386 13.83 18.31 -9.44
N VAL A 387 13.97 17.13 -8.88
CA VAL A 387 13.58 16.86 -7.49
C VAL A 387 14.65 17.30 -6.49
N THR A 388 15.91 17.38 -6.91
CA THR A 388 17.01 17.89 -6.09
C THR A 388 17.37 19.32 -6.48
N ARG A 389 17.53 20.19 -5.46
CA ARG A 389 17.94 21.59 -5.63
C ARG A 389 19.44 21.77 -5.38
N SER A 390 19.96 22.96 -5.67
CA SER A 390 21.33 23.33 -5.30
C SER A 390 21.58 23.19 -3.79
N SER A 391 20.59 23.51 -2.96
CA SER A 391 20.61 23.41 -1.50
C SER A 391 20.26 22.03 -0.93
N SER A 392 19.76 21.09 -1.73
CA SER A 392 19.43 19.73 -1.26
C SER A 392 20.63 19.05 -0.63
N GLY A 393 20.38 18.37 0.50
CA GLY A 393 21.42 17.63 1.22
C GLY A 393 22.04 16.51 0.36
N GLY A 394 23.32 16.21 0.60
CA GLY A 394 24.02 15.12 -0.09
C GLY A 394 23.33 13.75 0.06
N GLY A 395 22.62 13.55 1.19
CA GLY A 395 21.82 12.35 1.43
C GLY A 395 20.71 12.11 0.40
N ALA A 396 19.96 13.14 0.04
CA ALA A 396 18.91 13.07 -0.97
C ALA A 396 19.52 12.93 -2.36
N LYS A 397 20.50 13.78 -2.71
CA LYS A 397 21.17 13.73 -4.02
C LYS A 397 21.81 12.37 -4.34
N ASN A 398 22.33 11.67 -3.33
CA ASN A 398 22.95 10.36 -3.49
C ASN A 398 21.95 9.23 -3.79
N ARG A 399 20.68 9.39 -3.42
CA ARG A 399 19.66 8.35 -3.53
C ARG A 399 18.81 8.46 -4.78
N VAL A 400 19.03 9.49 -5.59
CA VAL A 400 18.26 9.77 -6.80
C VAL A 400 19.17 9.73 -8.03
N ILE A 401 18.83 8.88 -8.97
CA ILE A 401 19.28 8.99 -10.36
C ILE A 401 18.31 9.95 -11.05
N GLU A 402 18.75 11.17 -11.28
CA GLU A 402 17.92 12.27 -11.78
C GLU A 402 18.29 12.60 -13.22
N ILE A 403 17.34 12.48 -14.12
CA ILE A 403 17.56 12.53 -15.57
C ILE A 403 16.70 13.62 -16.19
N GLU A 404 17.34 14.61 -16.80
CA GLU A 404 16.70 15.58 -17.67
C GLU A 404 16.41 14.98 -19.04
N CYS A 405 15.16 14.91 -19.42
CA CYS A 405 14.76 14.46 -20.74
C CYS A 405 14.86 15.60 -21.75
N LYS A 406 16.02 15.72 -22.44
CA LYS A 406 16.26 16.72 -23.47
C LYS A 406 15.50 16.47 -24.79
N GLY A 407 14.81 15.35 -24.88
CA GLY A 407 14.00 14.93 -26.03
C GLY A 407 12.82 14.08 -25.62
N LYS A 408 12.06 13.59 -26.60
CA LYS A 408 10.91 12.73 -26.33
C LYS A 408 11.36 11.36 -25.82
N VAL A 409 10.74 10.91 -24.75
CA VAL A 409 10.84 9.52 -24.23
C VAL A 409 9.99 8.59 -25.10
N ILE A 410 8.77 9.02 -25.42
CA ILE A 410 7.84 8.33 -26.32
C ILE A 410 7.34 9.31 -27.39
N ASN A 411 7.47 8.94 -28.66
CA ASN A 411 7.03 9.79 -29.78
C ASN A 411 5.51 9.78 -29.94
N ASN A 412 4.88 8.59 -29.91
CA ASN A 412 3.45 8.37 -30.13
C ASN A 412 2.77 8.02 -28.81
N GLY A 413 2.70 8.98 -27.86
CA GLY A 413 2.25 8.73 -26.50
C GLY A 413 0.85 8.11 -26.41
N ARG A 414 -0.12 8.61 -27.21
CA ARG A 414 -1.50 8.09 -27.18
C ARG A 414 -1.57 6.63 -27.65
N GLU A 415 -0.95 6.33 -28.77
CA GLU A 415 -0.92 4.97 -29.35
C GLU A 415 -0.22 3.99 -28.40
N THR A 416 0.95 4.38 -27.87
CA THR A 416 1.71 3.56 -26.93
C THR A 416 0.93 3.32 -25.64
N ALA A 417 0.26 4.32 -25.09
CA ALA A 417 -0.54 4.17 -23.89
C ALA A 417 -1.73 3.21 -24.12
N GLU A 418 -2.38 3.29 -25.28
CA GLU A 418 -3.46 2.38 -25.66
C GLU A 418 -2.93 0.95 -25.84
N PHE A 419 -1.80 0.80 -26.52
CA PHE A 419 -1.17 -0.49 -26.74
C PHE A 419 -0.82 -1.19 -25.44
N VAL A 420 -0.11 -0.52 -24.51
CA VAL A 420 0.29 -1.15 -23.23
C VAL A 420 -0.87 -1.39 -22.26
N ARG A 421 -2.00 -0.70 -22.39
CA ARG A 421 -3.23 -1.01 -21.65
C ARG A 421 -3.92 -2.29 -22.14
N ASN A 422 -3.57 -2.74 -23.34
CA ASN A 422 -4.14 -3.94 -23.95
C ASN A 422 -3.16 -5.11 -24.00
N ASN A 423 -1.85 -4.87 -23.75
CA ASN A 423 -0.80 -5.89 -23.77
C ASN A 423 0.14 -5.67 -22.58
N TYR A 424 0.00 -6.49 -21.52
CA TYR A 424 0.77 -6.31 -20.29
C TYR A 424 0.86 -7.58 -19.43
N GLY A 425 1.79 -7.59 -18.48
CA GLY A 425 1.85 -8.50 -17.33
C GLY A 425 2.52 -9.85 -17.61
N HIS A 426 2.87 -10.15 -18.85
CA HIS A 426 3.45 -11.45 -19.22
C HIS A 426 4.91 -11.58 -18.77
N ALA A 427 5.71 -10.55 -18.98
CA ALA A 427 7.16 -10.58 -18.73
C ALA A 427 7.53 -10.73 -17.25
N GLY A 428 6.70 -10.20 -16.34
CA GLY A 428 7.00 -10.21 -14.91
C GLY A 428 7.16 -11.61 -14.33
N ARG A 429 6.28 -12.56 -14.66
CA ARG A 429 6.36 -13.94 -14.18
C ARG A 429 7.63 -14.64 -14.67
N ASP A 430 7.95 -14.49 -15.95
CA ASP A 430 9.15 -15.10 -16.54
C ASP A 430 10.43 -14.52 -15.94
N TYR A 431 10.43 -13.20 -15.69
CA TYR A 431 11.54 -12.51 -15.06
C TYR A 431 11.79 -13.01 -13.62
N ILE A 432 10.74 -13.16 -12.82
CA ILE A 432 10.83 -13.70 -11.46
C ILE A 432 11.27 -15.16 -11.46
N THR A 433 10.79 -15.95 -12.40
CA THR A 433 11.23 -17.35 -12.58
C THR A 433 12.73 -17.42 -12.86
N TYR A 434 13.24 -16.53 -13.72
CA TYR A 434 14.69 -16.44 -13.99
C TYR A 434 15.48 -16.07 -12.73
N ILE A 435 15.04 -15.06 -11.97
CA ILE A 435 15.67 -14.64 -10.72
C ILE A 435 15.78 -15.82 -9.73
N ASN A 436 14.70 -16.57 -9.55
CA ASN A 436 14.70 -17.71 -8.64
C ASN A 436 15.66 -18.82 -9.09
N ASN A 437 15.69 -19.12 -10.37
CA ASN A 437 16.54 -20.18 -10.93
C ASN A 437 18.03 -19.82 -10.90
N ASN A 438 18.38 -18.53 -10.88
CA ASN A 438 19.77 -18.04 -10.94
C ASN A 438 20.18 -17.27 -9.67
N ALA A 439 19.47 -17.46 -8.56
CA ALA A 439 19.66 -16.67 -7.33
C ALA A 439 21.11 -16.64 -6.83
N ALA A 440 21.85 -17.74 -6.97
CA ALA A 440 23.25 -17.84 -6.54
C ALA A 440 24.23 -16.99 -7.36
N GLU A 441 23.87 -16.60 -8.59
CA GLU A 441 24.73 -15.85 -9.50
C GLU A 441 24.48 -14.34 -9.44
N LEU A 442 23.32 -13.90 -8.92
CA LEU A 442 22.90 -12.50 -8.99
C LEU A 442 23.84 -11.55 -8.29
N GLU A 443 24.36 -11.89 -7.10
CA GLU A 443 25.31 -11.05 -6.37
C GLU A 443 26.64 -10.91 -7.14
N HIS A 444 27.11 -12.00 -7.74
CA HIS A 444 28.31 -11.96 -8.57
C HIS A 444 28.13 -11.07 -9.79
N LEU A 445 27.03 -11.23 -10.53
CA LEU A 445 26.70 -10.39 -11.69
C LEU A 445 26.59 -8.92 -11.30
N TYR A 446 25.93 -8.62 -10.18
CA TYR A 446 25.84 -7.26 -9.64
C TYR A 446 27.22 -6.69 -9.35
N GLY A 447 28.11 -7.48 -8.72
CA GLY A 447 29.51 -7.09 -8.49
C GLY A 447 30.27 -6.77 -9.77
N CYS A 448 30.01 -7.49 -10.87
CA CYS A 448 30.61 -7.19 -12.19
C CYS A 448 30.15 -5.81 -12.70
N PHE A 449 28.86 -5.47 -12.60
CA PHE A 449 28.36 -4.15 -13.02
C PHE A 449 28.90 -3.02 -12.12
N ILE A 450 29.07 -3.24 -10.82
CA ILE A 450 29.72 -2.26 -9.92
C ILE A 450 31.16 -1.98 -10.41
N LYS A 451 31.92 -3.03 -10.73
CA LYS A 451 33.30 -2.90 -11.24
C LYS A 451 33.35 -2.16 -12.57
N THR A 452 32.40 -2.38 -13.47
CA THR A 452 32.31 -1.66 -14.75
C THR A 452 32.19 -0.15 -14.56
N LEU A 453 31.66 0.31 -13.42
CA LEU A 453 31.46 1.72 -13.09
C LEU A 453 32.57 2.30 -12.19
N GLU A 454 33.61 1.53 -11.80
CA GLU A 454 34.69 2.01 -10.90
C GLU A 454 35.47 3.19 -11.41
N GLY A 455 35.67 3.33 -12.73
CA GLY A 455 36.37 4.43 -13.35
C GLY A 455 35.60 5.75 -13.46
N ILE A 456 34.31 5.75 -13.12
CA ILE A 456 33.45 6.93 -13.24
C ILE A 456 33.48 7.73 -11.94
N ASP A 457 33.69 9.06 -12.04
CA ASP A 457 33.55 9.97 -10.89
C ASP A 457 32.06 10.08 -10.48
N CYS A 458 31.65 9.25 -9.56
CA CYS A 458 30.34 9.29 -8.95
C CYS A 458 30.42 8.81 -7.50
N THR A 459 29.35 9.05 -6.73
CA THR A 459 29.30 8.52 -5.35
C THR A 459 28.97 7.03 -5.34
N ASP A 460 29.34 6.33 -4.28
CA ASP A 460 29.10 4.89 -4.16
C ASP A 460 27.61 4.54 -4.24
N LYS A 461 26.71 5.35 -3.65
CA LYS A 461 25.26 5.10 -3.74
C LYS A 461 24.73 5.25 -5.16
N GLN A 462 25.21 6.26 -5.91
CA GLN A 462 24.87 6.43 -7.32
C GLN A 462 25.36 5.22 -8.14
N ARG A 463 26.59 4.76 -7.89
CA ARG A 463 27.19 3.59 -8.53
C ARG A 463 26.38 2.32 -8.27
N LEU A 464 26.03 2.05 -7.02
CA LEU A 464 25.25 0.87 -6.61
C LEU A 464 23.86 0.87 -7.24
N SER A 465 23.16 2.00 -7.23
CA SER A 465 21.82 2.11 -7.84
C SER A 465 21.88 1.91 -9.36
N MET A 466 22.87 2.52 -10.03
CA MET A 466 23.03 2.37 -11.48
C MET A 466 23.44 0.95 -11.87
N ALA A 467 24.31 0.29 -11.09
CA ALA A 467 24.68 -1.09 -11.31
C ALA A 467 23.47 -2.04 -11.20
N ALA A 468 22.54 -1.77 -10.27
CA ALA A 468 21.28 -2.52 -10.16
C ALA A 468 20.38 -2.30 -11.40
N ILE A 469 20.30 -1.06 -11.91
CA ILE A 469 19.56 -0.74 -13.15
C ILE A 469 20.17 -1.48 -14.34
N MET A 470 21.51 -1.47 -14.47
CA MET A 470 22.22 -2.17 -15.54
C MET A 470 22.02 -3.68 -15.49
N LEU A 471 22.05 -4.28 -14.29
CA LEU A 471 21.76 -5.70 -14.10
C LEU A 471 20.32 -6.02 -14.51
N GLY A 472 19.35 -5.19 -14.09
CA GLY A 472 17.94 -5.34 -14.48
C GLY A 472 17.76 -5.25 -15.99
N ASP A 473 18.39 -4.27 -16.63
CA ASP A 473 18.39 -4.14 -18.10
C ASP A 473 19.02 -5.35 -18.80
N ALA A 474 20.16 -5.84 -18.32
CA ALA A 474 20.86 -6.97 -18.91
C ALA A 474 20.04 -8.25 -18.88
N ILE A 475 19.43 -8.56 -17.74
CA ILE A 475 18.54 -9.72 -17.60
C ILE A 475 17.29 -9.56 -18.45
N GLY A 476 16.65 -8.38 -18.42
CA GLY A 476 15.47 -8.09 -19.23
C GLY A 476 15.76 -8.15 -20.74
N SER A 477 16.89 -7.63 -21.18
CA SER A 477 17.34 -7.71 -22.58
C SER A 477 17.59 -9.15 -23.01
N SER A 478 18.26 -9.94 -22.19
CA SER A 478 18.53 -11.36 -22.47
C SER A 478 17.24 -12.18 -22.62
N LEU A 479 16.26 -11.95 -21.77
CA LEU A 479 15.02 -12.74 -21.75
C LEU A 479 14.02 -12.32 -22.83
N PHE A 480 13.87 -11.01 -23.05
CA PHE A 480 12.72 -10.49 -23.81
C PHE A 480 13.11 -9.81 -25.13
N PHE A 481 14.36 -9.36 -25.24
CA PHE A 481 14.84 -8.55 -26.36
C PHE A 481 16.14 -9.12 -26.94
N PRO A 482 16.16 -10.38 -27.41
CA PRO A 482 17.37 -11.05 -27.85
C PRO A 482 18.07 -10.24 -28.96
N GLY A 483 19.40 -10.11 -28.84
CA GLY A 483 20.25 -9.32 -29.74
C GLY A 483 20.49 -7.87 -29.28
N GLU A 484 19.79 -7.36 -28.28
CA GLU A 484 20.15 -6.10 -27.64
C GLU A 484 21.40 -6.27 -26.77
N GLN A 485 22.37 -5.35 -26.91
CA GLN A 485 23.51 -5.31 -26.00
C GLN A 485 23.09 -4.69 -24.67
N PRO A 486 23.57 -5.19 -23.52
CA PRO A 486 23.32 -4.57 -22.21
C PRO A 486 23.82 -3.12 -22.17
N LEU A 487 23.26 -2.30 -21.29
CA LEU A 487 23.74 -0.94 -21.02
C LEU A 487 25.23 -0.97 -20.63
N SER A 488 26.03 -0.14 -21.29
CA SER A 488 27.46 0.04 -20.99
C SER A 488 27.69 1.18 -20.01
N ALA A 489 28.89 1.26 -19.45
CA ALA A 489 29.33 2.39 -18.62
C ALA A 489 29.19 3.74 -19.34
N ALA A 490 29.50 3.77 -20.63
CA ALA A 490 29.41 4.99 -21.46
C ALA A 490 27.95 5.46 -21.62
N ASP A 491 27.00 4.53 -21.74
CA ASP A 491 25.59 4.86 -21.88
C ASP A 491 25.02 5.51 -20.60
N VAL A 492 25.51 5.12 -19.42
CA VAL A 492 24.94 5.53 -18.13
C VAL A 492 25.71 6.66 -17.45
N GLN A 493 26.99 6.87 -17.81
CA GLN A 493 27.84 7.91 -17.24
C GLN A 493 27.22 9.32 -17.26
N PRO A 494 26.51 9.76 -18.33
CA PRO A 494 25.90 11.09 -18.38
C PRO A 494 24.79 11.34 -17.33
N PHE A 495 24.30 10.28 -16.71
CA PHE A 495 23.19 10.32 -15.74
C PHE A 495 23.65 10.17 -14.29
N LEU A 496 24.95 10.02 -14.06
CA LEU A 496 25.54 9.92 -12.74
C LEU A 496 26.07 11.29 -12.29
N LYS A 497 25.74 11.65 -11.05
CA LYS A 497 26.25 12.89 -10.42
C LYS A 497 27.65 12.64 -9.87
N THR A 498 28.55 13.57 -10.15
CA THR A 498 29.92 13.55 -9.61
C THR A 498 29.93 13.72 -8.10
N LYS A 499 31.02 13.34 -7.44
CA LYS A 499 31.20 13.56 -6.00
C LYS A 499 31.08 15.03 -5.61
N ALA A 500 31.60 15.93 -6.46
CA ALA A 500 31.53 17.38 -6.25
C ALA A 500 30.07 17.90 -6.32
N GLU A 501 29.26 17.42 -7.28
CA GLU A 501 27.87 17.81 -7.42
C GLU A 501 27.00 17.33 -6.26
N VAL A 502 27.41 16.30 -5.55
CA VAL A 502 26.70 15.77 -4.37
C VAL A 502 27.18 16.45 -3.09
N ASP A 503 28.44 16.86 -3.00
CA ASP A 503 29.03 17.49 -1.83
C ASP A 503 28.44 18.88 -1.57
N ILE A 504 27.70 19.02 -0.49
CA ILE A 504 27.08 20.30 -0.09
C ILE A 504 28.11 21.39 0.17
N ALA A 505 29.29 21.04 0.74
CA ALA A 505 30.33 22.01 1.04
C ALA A 505 31.02 22.52 -0.25
N ALA A 506 31.28 21.63 -1.23
CA ALA A 506 31.78 22.00 -2.52
C ALA A 506 30.82 22.95 -3.26
N ARG A 507 29.53 22.60 -3.32
CA ARG A 507 28.50 23.43 -3.97
C ARG A 507 28.32 24.80 -3.32
N ALA A 508 28.30 24.84 -1.98
CA ALA A 508 28.23 26.10 -1.24
C ALA A 508 29.45 26.98 -1.50
N PHE A 509 30.61 26.38 -1.69
CA PHE A 509 31.85 27.13 -2.00
C PHE A 509 31.83 27.69 -3.43
N GLU A 510 31.41 26.91 -4.43
CA GLU A 510 31.26 27.42 -5.80
C GLU A 510 30.21 28.54 -5.87
N TYR A 511 29.07 28.40 -5.16
CA TYR A 511 28.07 29.46 -5.05
C TYR A 511 28.70 30.75 -4.48
N ILE A 512 29.51 30.67 -3.43
CA ILE A 512 30.19 31.86 -2.88
C ILE A 512 31.22 32.44 -3.86
N LYS A 513 31.93 31.64 -4.64
CA LYS A 513 32.80 32.15 -5.72
C LYS A 513 31.99 32.98 -6.72
N ASP A 514 30.86 32.48 -7.17
CA ASP A 514 29.97 33.20 -8.09
C ASP A 514 29.47 34.50 -7.48
N VAL A 515 29.05 34.47 -6.20
CA VAL A 515 28.62 35.67 -5.47
C VAL A 515 29.70 36.70 -5.37
N VAL A 516 30.97 36.30 -5.08
CA VAL A 516 32.10 37.20 -5.03
C VAL A 516 32.39 37.78 -6.42
N ALA A 517 32.38 36.96 -7.47
CA ALA A 517 32.63 37.40 -8.83
C ALA A 517 31.57 38.43 -9.33
N ILE A 518 30.28 38.23 -9.03
CA ILE A 518 29.19 39.14 -9.43
C ILE A 518 29.22 40.43 -8.62
N ASN A 519 29.67 40.37 -7.36
CA ASN A 519 29.65 41.50 -6.43
C ASN A 519 31.07 42.00 -6.08
N ASP A 520 32.01 41.93 -7.00
CA ASP A 520 33.42 42.33 -6.78
C ASP A 520 33.51 43.76 -6.23
N ASN A 521 32.63 44.67 -6.66
CA ASN A 521 32.51 46.06 -6.19
C ASN A 521 32.11 46.21 -4.72
N ARG A 522 31.70 45.14 -4.05
CA ARG A 522 31.42 45.09 -2.60
C ARG A 522 32.62 44.71 -1.74
N PHE A 523 33.74 44.40 -2.39
CA PHE A 523 34.98 44.04 -1.71
C PHE A 523 36.03 45.12 -1.93
N SER A 524 36.67 45.60 -0.86
CA SER A 524 37.81 46.49 -1.02
C SER A 524 38.99 45.71 -1.59
N SER A 525 39.69 46.27 -2.58
CA SER A 525 40.95 45.75 -3.08
C SER A 525 42.12 46.57 -2.52
N ASN A 526 43.35 46.06 -2.69
CA ASN A 526 44.58 46.81 -2.36
C ASN A 526 44.78 48.06 -3.23
N SER A 527 44.06 48.18 -4.36
CA SER A 527 43.99 49.36 -5.22
C SER A 527 42.77 50.18 -4.84
N SER A 528 42.98 51.37 -4.34
CA SER A 528 41.96 52.35 -3.91
C SER A 528 41.06 52.77 -5.07
N GLY A 529 39.88 52.18 -5.18
CA GLY A 529 38.74 52.66 -5.94
C GLY A 529 37.63 53.10 -5.02
N ASP A 530 36.82 54.07 -5.42
CA ASP A 530 35.64 54.54 -4.67
C ASP A 530 34.61 53.39 -4.56
N MET A 531 34.37 52.94 -3.34
CA MET A 531 33.37 51.93 -3.06
C MET A 531 32.01 52.58 -2.82
N PHE A 532 30.99 52.09 -3.52
CA PHE A 532 29.62 52.54 -3.32
C PHE A 532 28.79 51.46 -2.65
N GLY A 533 28.20 51.79 -1.49
CA GLY A 533 27.27 50.92 -0.78
C GLY A 533 27.87 50.06 0.32
N GLU A 534 27.21 48.94 0.64
CA GLU A 534 27.59 48.03 1.70
C GLU A 534 28.87 47.27 1.40
N VAL A 535 29.86 47.31 2.28
CA VAL A 535 31.15 46.62 2.15
C VAL A 535 31.07 45.21 2.74
N TRP A 536 31.25 44.19 1.92
CA TRP A 536 31.17 42.78 2.36
C TRP A 536 32.53 42.23 2.80
N GLY A 537 33.61 42.84 2.40
CA GLY A 537 34.93 42.36 2.78
C GLY A 537 36.10 42.98 2.01
N ARG A 538 37.18 42.21 1.87
CA ARG A 538 38.37 42.59 1.15
C ARG A 538 38.92 41.43 0.31
N ILE A 539 39.40 41.70 -0.90
CA ILE A 539 40.06 40.73 -1.75
C ILE A 539 41.56 41.12 -1.85
N ASP A 540 42.43 40.18 -1.48
CA ASP A 540 43.88 40.26 -1.66
C ASP A 540 44.27 39.27 -2.75
N SER A 541 44.77 39.76 -3.89
CA SER A 541 45.33 38.92 -4.95
C SER A 541 46.85 38.81 -4.78
N VAL A 542 47.35 37.59 -4.78
CA VAL A 542 48.79 37.31 -4.72
C VAL A 542 49.17 36.51 -5.96
N VAL A 543 50.06 37.06 -6.72
CA VAL A 543 50.55 36.43 -7.94
C VAL A 543 51.86 35.69 -7.64
N TYR A 544 51.91 34.39 -7.95
CA TYR A 544 53.10 33.54 -7.80
C TYR A 544 53.54 32.99 -9.13
N GLY A 545 54.86 32.81 -9.30
CA GLY A 545 55.45 32.15 -10.46
C GLY A 545 56.13 33.09 -11.43
N LYS A 546 56.85 32.50 -12.42
CA LYS A 546 57.42 33.20 -13.57
C LYS A 546 56.74 32.70 -14.83
N GLU A 547 56.62 33.56 -15.84
CA GLU A 547 56.10 33.12 -17.14
C GLU A 547 56.78 31.82 -17.61
N PRO A 548 56.03 30.83 -18.11
CA PRO A 548 54.62 30.82 -18.43
C PRO A 548 53.69 30.35 -17.28
N ASP A 549 54.19 30.00 -16.09
CA ASP A 549 53.45 29.39 -14.98
C ASP A 549 53.05 30.40 -13.90
N ILE A 550 52.39 31.49 -14.30
CA ILE A 550 51.86 32.49 -13.36
C ILE A 550 50.56 31.92 -12.74
N LYS A 551 50.56 31.76 -11.42
CA LYS A 551 49.36 31.41 -10.65
C LYS A 551 48.90 32.61 -9.81
N GLU A 552 47.66 33.00 -9.96
CA GLU A 552 47.00 34.00 -9.13
C GLU A 552 46.17 33.28 -8.05
N GLU A 553 46.47 33.54 -6.79
CA GLU A 553 45.69 33.07 -5.64
C GLU A 553 44.94 34.26 -5.07
N ARG A 554 43.61 34.15 -5.02
CA ARG A 554 42.73 35.16 -4.46
C ARG A 554 42.37 34.80 -3.03
N LYS A 555 42.65 35.70 -2.06
CA LYS A 555 42.30 35.58 -0.63
C LYS A 555 41.18 36.55 -0.33
N VAL A 556 40.01 36.01 -0.05
CA VAL A 556 38.81 36.80 0.22
C VAL A 556 38.52 36.83 1.70
N TYR A 557 38.70 37.99 2.34
CA TYR A 557 38.26 38.25 3.72
C TYR A 557 36.79 38.64 3.66
N PHE A 558 35.91 37.71 3.93
CA PHE A 558 34.46 37.91 3.86
C PHE A 558 33.90 38.22 5.25
N ASN A 559 33.07 39.26 5.39
CA ASN A 559 32.36 39.55 6.65
C ASN A 559 31.53 38.34 7.06
N LYS A 560 31.75 37.87 8.29
CA LYS A 560 31.09 36.65 8.79
C LYS A 560 29.57 36.74 8.73
N THR A 561 28.99 37.84 9.19
CA THR A 561 27.52 38.01 9.25
C THR A 561 26.92 37.98 7.84
N LYS A 562 27.55 38.69 6.90
CA LYS A 562 27.08 38.73 5.51
C LYS A 562 27.25 37.39 4.78
N LEU A 563 28.35 36.69 5.02
CA LEU A 563 28.56 35.33 4.46
C LEU A 563 27.48 34.36 4.96
N VAL A 564 27.17 34.39 6.25
CA VAL A 564 26.10 33.53 6.83
C VAL A 564 24.73 33.87 6.28
N GLU A 565 24.43 35.17 6.10
CA GLU A 565 23.19 35.65 5.51
C GLU A 565 23.03 35.12 4.06
N ILE A 566 24.04 35.35 3.21
CA ILE A 566 24.03 34.93 1.80
C ILE A 566 23.91 33.41 1.65
N LEU A 567 24.65 32.66 2.47
CA LEU A 567 24.53 31.19 2.46
C LEU A 567 23.14 30.73 2.86
N ARG A 568 22.55 31.35 3.89
CA ARG A 568 21.21 30.99 4.39
C ARG A 568 20.13 31.32 3.35
N GLU A 569 20.22 32.44 2.67
CA GLU A 569 19.30 32.81 1.58
C GLU A 569 19.36 31.79 0.43
N ALA A 570 20.54 31.22 0.15
CA ALA A 570 20.73 30.16 -0.83
C ALA A 570 20.41 28.76 -0.28
N GLY A 571 19.96 28.65 0.99
CA GLY A 571 19.61 27.39 1.62
C GLY A 571 20.78 26.57 2.14
N TYR A 572 21.95 27.18 2.36
CA TYR A 572 23.12 26.56 2.97
C TYR A 572 23.30 27.02 4.42
N GLU A 573 23.68 26.09 5.29
CA GLU A 573 24.04 26.40 6.68
C GLU A 573 25.56 26.48 6.81
N PHE A 574 26.09 27.66 7.18
CA PHE A 574 27.54 27.89 7.33
C PHE A 574 28.18 26.90 8.30
N ASP A 575 27.50 26.58 9.40
CA ASP A 575 27.99 25.63 10.40
C ASP A 575 28.16 24.21 9.87
N ALA A 576 27.38 23.82 8.86
CA ALA A 576 27.48 22.52 8.20
C ALA A 576 28.64 22.43 7.21
N VAL A 577 29.06 23.55 6.59
CA VAL A 577 30.07 23.56 5.52
C VAL A 577 31.45 24.02 5.99
N LYS A 578 31.52 24.87 7.02
CA LYS A 578 32.78 25.49 7.48
C LYS A 578 33.88 24.49 7.88
N ALA A 579 33.49 23.36 8.49
CA ALA A 579 34.46 22.35 8.92
C ALA A 579 35.17 21.73 7.72
N LYS A 580 34.41 21.40 6.67
CA LYS A 580 34.92 20.79 5.45
C LYS A 580 35.71 21.78 4.58
N TRP A 581 35.29 23.05 4.56
CA TRP A 581 36.08 24.11 3.92
C TRP A 581 37.42 24.34 4.62
N ALA A 582 37.47 24.17 5.95
CA ALA A 582 38.73 24.26 6.68
C ALA A 582 39.62 23.02 6.50
N GLU A 583 39.02 21.84 6.30
CA GLU A 583 39.74 20.59 6.06
C GLU A 583 40.39 20.55 4.67
N ASN A 584 39.64 20.97 3.64
CA ASN A 584 40.12 20.97 2.26
C ASN A 584 40.93 22.24 1.87
N GLY A 585 41.15 23.15 2.83
CA GLY A 585 41.96 24.37 2.61
C GLY A 585 41.20 25.54 1.95
N SER A 586 39.95 25.40 1.59
CA SER A 586 39.12 26.49 1.03
C SER A 586 38.87 27.60 2.06
N LEU A 587 38.93 27.30 3.35
CA LEU A 587 38.81 28.24 4.47
C LEU A 587 40.10 28.18 5.31
N SER A 588 40.80 29.31 5.41
CA SER A 588 42.03 29.42 6.21
C SER A 588 41.75 29.66 7.70
N ARG A 589 42.54 29.00 8.55
CA ARG A 589 42.56 29.27 10.00
C ARG A 589 43.59 30.38 10.28
N ASN A 590 43.32 31.20 11.32
CA ASN A 590 44.29 32.18 11.75
C ASN A 590 45.45 31.51 12.53
N THR A 591 46.45 32.29 12.94
CA THR A 591 47.64 31.84 13.68
C THR A 591 47.31 31.16 15.02
N GLN A 592 46.12 31.36 15.55
CA GLN A 592 45.62 30.73 16.80
C GLN A 592 44.73 29.49 16.50
N GLY A 593 44.68 29.05 15.25
CA GLY A 593 43.84 27.92 14.84
C GLY A 593 42.34 28.24 14.73
N LYS A 594 41.89 29.49 14.93
CA LYS A 594 40.47 29.88 14.81
C LYS A 594 40.08 30.13 13.38
N LEU A 595 38.81 29.89 13.02
CA LEU A 595 38.25 30.09 11.68
C LEU A 595 37.99 31.58 11.35
N PHE A 596 38.10 32.47 12.30
CA PHE A 596 37.77 33.88 12.15
C PHE A 596 39.06 34.73 12.30
N HIS A 597 39.21 35.66 11.38
CA HIS A 597 40.32 36.61 11.33
C HIS A 597 39.86 37.99 11.82
N ALA A 598 40.47 38.51 12.87
CA ALA A 598 40.27 39.90 13.27
C ALA A 598 41.16 40.79 12.38
N THR A 599 40.58 41.46 11.40
CA THR A 599 41.29 42.33 10.46
C THR A 599 40.49 43.62 10.24
N LYS A 600 41.12 44.58 9.52
CA LYS A 600 40.44 45.80 9.09
C LYS A 600 40.16 45.71 7.59
N CYS A 601 38.90 45.95 7.24
CA CYS A 601 38.52 46.14 5.83
C CYS A 601 37.95 47.56 5.74
N HIS A 602 38.41 48.34 4.77
CA HIS A 602 38.01 49.74 4.61
C HIS A 602 38.02 50.56 5.91
N GLY A 603 39.12 50.40 6.70
CA GLY A 603 39.28 51.12 7.99
C GLY A 603 38.51 50.57 9.19
N ILE A 604 37.54 49.70 8.99
CA ILE A 604 36.68 49.12 10.01
C ILE A 604 37.24 47.79 10.52
N LYS A 605 37.49 47.67 11.83
CA LYS A 605 37.92 46.42 12.46
C LYS A 605 36.68 45.49 12.62
N GLY A 606 36.78 44.26 12.13
CA GLY A 606 35.71 43.29 12.17
C GLY A 606 36.20 41.84 12.28
N SER A 607 35.27 40.90 12.33
CA SER A 607 35.52 39.46 12.27
C SER A 607 35.21 38.96 10.86
N TYR A 608 36.23 38.44 10.18
CA TYR A 608 36.17 37.98 8.79
C TYR A 608 36.50 36.51 8.68
N VAL A 609 35.93 35.87 7.71
CA VAL A 609 36.27 34.51 7.26
C VAL A 609 37.23 34.64 6.09
N LEU A 610 38.37 33.96 6.14
CA LEU A 610 39.32 33.97 5.02
C LEU A 610 39.08 32.76 4.12
N LEU A 611 38.63 33.05 2.90
CA LEU A 611 38.41 32.08 1.82
C LEU A 611 39.53 32.13 0.82
N ASN A 612 40.06 30.95 0.41
CA ASN A 612 41.06 30.80 -0.65
C ASN A 612 40.31 30.42 -1.93
N MET A 613 40.32 31.31 -2.94
CA MET A 613 39.56 31.17 -4.18
C MET A 613 40.48 31.11 -5.42
#